data_e5a1fd1bb1c2b6a9187984efc32fd2ad
#
_entry.id   e5a1fd1bb1c2b6a9187984efc32fd2ad
#
_cell.length_a   1.000
_cell.length_b   1.000
_cell.length_c   1.000
_cell.angle_alpha   90.00
_cell.angle_beta   90.00
_cell.angle_gamma   90.00
#
_symmetry.space_group_name_H-M   'P 1'
#
loop_
_entity.id
_entity.type
_entity.pdbx_description
1 polymer ?
#
loop_
_entity_poly.entity_id
_entity_poly.type
_entity_poly.pdbx_seq_one_letter_code
_entity_poly.pdbx_strand_id
1 'polypeptide(L)'
;NNATQNPLFTLAISSIESNRKFCNQFNSMSQEEVEKYFAQLYPATNGITDTLLKTTTPNILVVQLESQSSIFVEELGGFKGVTPRQSQLIREGILFENVYANSFRTDRGTVSALSGYLGLPTVSIMKVPVKSRTLPAISEELAKVGYQTDFFYGGDINFTNMKSYLVSKGYQKLTADTDFSLAEQNSNAWGVNDDITSDRLLEQLKQRTGTDTPWFTTYLTLSSHEPFEVPYNRLEEKIPNAFAYTDECLGKLIDGLKETPLWDDLLIVCIPDHGFCYPQGATDRGGEFSHIPMLWLGGAIKEPMRVDKIMNQTDMAATLLGQLGLDYSMFPFSRNVLSESYVYPFAFYSSGSVFAFRDSTGVSAYDIKADCISYEEPSASEERLNRGKAILQSAYDDLGNR
;
A
#
# COMPACT_ATOMS: atom_id res chain seq x y z
N ASN A 1 -26.92 24.14 2.03
CA ASN A 1 -27.04 25.50 2.60
C ASN A 1 -25.81 25.90 3.45
N ASN A 2 -24.60 25.76 2.90
CA ASN A 2 -23.38 26.19 3.61
C ASN A 2 -23.01 27.66 3.37
N ALA A 3 -23.82 28.41 2.63
CA ALA A 3 -23.53 29.78 2.23
C ALA A 3 -23.80 30.84 3.30
N THR A 4 -24.38 30.47 4.45
CA THR A 4 -24.80 31.39 5.50
C THR A 4 -24.06 31.24 6.83
N GLN A 5 -23.03 30.38 6.89
CA GLN A 5 -22.25 30.20 8.12
C GLN A 5 -21.09 31.21 8.15
N ASN A 6 -20.92 31.87 9.31
CA ASN A 6 -19.78 32.74 9.54
C ASN A 6 -18.46 31.97 9.37
N PRO A 7 -17.57 32.37 8.45
CA PRO A 7 -16.31 31.64 8.17
C PRO A 7 -15.44 31.41 9.41
N LEU A 8 -15.42 32.35 10.36
CA LEU A 8 -14.65 32.23 11.62
C LEU A 8 -15.28 31.15 12.54
N PHE A 9 -16.61 31.11 12.60
CA PHE A 9 -17.32 30.09 13.38
C PHE A 9 -17.15 28.70 12.77
N THR A 10 -17.21 28.61 11.45
CA THR A 10 -16.97 27.35 10.72
C THR A 10 -15.52 26.89 10.91
N LEU A 11 -14.55 27.81 10.88
CA LEU A 11 -13.14 27.51 11.13
C LEU A 11 -12.92 27.05 12.59
N ALA A 12 -13.53 27.72 13.56
CA ALA A 12 -13.43 27.34 14.98
C ALA A 12 -14.06 25.97 15.26
N ILE A 13 -15.27 25.70 14.72
CA ILE A 13 -15.91 24.38 14.84
C ILE A 13 -15.10 23.33 14.14
N SER A 14 -14.65 23.57 12.91
CA SER A 14 -13.81 22.62 12.15
C SER A 14 -12.50 22.31 12.89
N SER A 15 -11.90 23.31 13.55
CA SER A 15 -10.70 23.13 14.37
C SER A 15 -10.97 22.28 15.63
N ILE A 16 -12.10 22.52 16.31
CA ILE A 16 -12.52 21.76 17.50
C ILE A 16 -12.90 20.33 17.11
N GLU A 17 -13.65 20.16 16.02
CA GLU A 17 -14.00 18.83 15.48
C GLU A 17 -12.78 18.07 14.97
N SER A 18 -11.82 18.77 14.35
CA SER A 18 -10.54 18.21 13.96
C SER A 18 -9.78 17.66 15.18
N ASN A 19 -9.66 18.47 16.24
CA ASN A 19 -9.01 18.01 17.47
C ASN A 19 -9.75 16.84 18.16
N ARG A 20 -11.08 16.84 18.13
CA ARG A 20 -11.89 15.72 18.66
C ARG A 20 -11.73 14.44 17.85
N LYS A 21 -11.55 14.52 16.53
CA LYS A 21 -11.31 13.36 15.66
C LYS A 21 -9.99 12.66 15.94
N PHE A 22 -9.05 13.36 16.55
CA PHE A 22 -7.72 12.82 16.90
C PHE A 22 -7.61 12.41 18.37
N CYS A 23 -8.62 12.70 19.21
CA CYS A 23 -8.69 12.05 20.52
C CYS A 23 -9.10 10.59 20.32
N ASN A 24 -8.46 9.70 21.08
CA ASN A 24 -8.78 8.28 21.00
C ASN A 24 -10.25 8.04 21.31
N GLN A 25 -11.01 7.67 20.28
CA GLN A 25 -12.44 7.36 20.37
C GLN A 25 -12.69 5.88 20.70
N PHE A 26 -11.64 5.07 20.77
CA PHE A 26 -11.70 3.61 20.84
C PHE A 26 -11.03 3.06 22.10
N ASN A 27 -11.27 3.68 23.24
CA ASN A 27 -10.80 3.21 24.55
C ASN A 27 -11.66 2.04 25.04
N SER A 28 -11.53 0.90 24.37
CA SER A 28 -12.27 -0.32 24.70
C SER A 28 -11.54 -1.25 25.67
N MET A 29 -10.25 -0.98 25.91
CA MET A 29 -9.37 -1.81 26.72
C MET A 29 -8.54 -0.94 27.68
N SER A 30 -8.09 -1.50 28.80
CA SER A 30 -7.13 -0.83 29.66
C SER A 30 -5.78 -0.66 28.94
N GLN A 31 -5.03 0.38 29.30
CA GLN A 31 -3.71 0.64 28.71
C GLN A 31 -2.75 -0.54 28.88
N GLU A 32 -2.78 -1.21 30.04
CA GLU A 32 -1.96 -2.40 30.32
C GLU A 32 -2.29 -3.56 29.37
N GLU A 33 -3.57 -3.81 29.08
CA GLU A 33 -3.99 -4.84 28.13
C GLU A 33 -3.55 -4.50 26.70
N VAL A 34 -3.70 -3.24 26.29
CA VAL A 34 -3.27 -2.76 24.99
C VAL A 34 -1.78 -2.98 24.79
N GLU A 35 -0.95 -2.55 25.76
CA GLU A 35 0.51 -2.70 25.72
C GLU A 35 0.92 -4.18 25.68
N LYS A 36 0.24 -5.03 26.44
CA LYS A 36 0.49 -6.49 26.43
C LYS A 36 0.22 -7.09 25.05
N TYR A 37 -0.92 -6.80 24.42
CA TYR A 37 -1.23 -7.30 23.09
C TYR A 37 -0.30 -6.71 22.04
N PHE A 38 -0.05 -5.41 22.10
CA PHE A 38 0.81 -4.73 21.14
C PHE A 38 2.25 -5.30 21.16
N ALA A 39 2.82 -5.53 22.33
CA ALA A 39 4.15 -6.12 22.44
C ALA A 39 4.25 -7.54 21.86
N GLN A 40 3.16 -8.31 21.92
CA GLN A 40 3.09 -9.63 21.28
C GLN A 40 3.01 -9.56 19.75
N LEU A 41 2.28 -8.57 19.23
CA LEU A 41 2.00 -8.41 17.81
C LEU A 41 3.13 -7.68 17.08
N TYR A 42 3.79 -6.74 17.76
CA TYR A 42 4.89 -5.92 17.24
C TYR A 42 6.13 -6.05 18.14
N PRO A 43 6.78 -7.23 18.15
CA PRO A 43 7.97 -7.45 18.97
C PRO A 43 9.13 -6.55 18.52
N ALA A 44 10.08 -6.31 19.43
CA ALA A 44 11.29 -5.56 19.10
C ALA A 44 12.07 -6.21 17.93
N THR A 45 12.66 -5.38 17.07
CA THR A 45 13.25 -5.75 15.78
C THR A 45 14.67 -6.30 15.90
N ASN A 46 14.89 -7.36 16.68
CA ASN A 46 16.25 -7.87 17.00
C ASN A 46 16.59 -9.20 16.30
N GLY A 47 15.83 -9.61 15.28
CA GLY A 47 16.04 -10.89 14.62
C GLY A 47 16.93 -10.81 13.39
N ILE A 48 17.56 -11.94 13.03
CA ILE A 48 18.24 -12.12 11.76
C ILE A 48 17.18 -12.04 10.65
N THR A 49 17.56 -11.47 9.51
CA THR A 49 16.70 -11.35 8.34
C THR A 49 17.16 -12.29 7.25
N ASP A 50 16.27 -13.13 6.74
CA ASP A 50 16.52 -13.90 5.52
C ASP A 50 16.75 -12.94 4.34
N THR A 51 17.91 -13.08 3.66
CA THR A 51 18.27 -12.19 2.56
C THR A 51 17.81 -12.76 1.21
N LEU A 52 16.87 -12.05 0.57
CA LEU A 52 16.33 -12.40 -0.74
C LEU A 52 17.06 -11.67 -1.88
N LEU A 53 17.82 -10.62 -1.56
CA LEU A 53 18.53 -9.79 -2.55
C LEU A 53 20.00 -10.16 -2.65
N LYS A 54 20.57 -9.96 -3.85
CA LYS A 54 21.99 -10.13 -4.15
C LYS A 54 22.85 -8.97 -3.62
N THR A 55 22.23 -7.80 -3.46
CA THR A 55 22.86 -6.54 -3.02
C THR A 55 22.00 -5.82 -2.00
N THR A 56 22.61 -5.02 -1.16
CA THR A 56 21.91 -4.14 -0.19
C THR A 56 21.66 -2.73 -0.74
N THR A 57 22.10 -2.45 -1.96
CA THR A 57 21.96 -1.12 -2.59
C THR A 57 21.39 -1.21 -4.00
N PRO A 58 20.31 -1.99 -4.27
CA PRO A 58 19.72 -2.05 -5.60
C PRO A 58 19.07 -0.72 -5.98
N ASN A 59 18.88 -0.47 -7.26
CA ASN A 59 17.89 0.48 -7.72
C ASN A 59 16.49 -0.07 -7.40
N ILE A 60 15.55 0.78 -7.01
CA ILE A 60 14.25 0.32 -6.52
C ILE A 60 13.12 1.02 -7.27
N LEU A 61 12.23 0.23 -7.87
CA LEU A 61 10.97 0.68 -8.45
C LEU A 61 9.81 0.05 -7.66
N VAL A 62 9.07 0.85 -6.92
CA VAL A 62 7.80 0.41 -6.33
C VAL A 62 6.67 0.76 -7.30
N VAL A 63 5.93 -0.23 -7.77
CA VAL A 63 4.74 -0.05 -8.59
C VAL A 63 3.51 -0.27 -7.71
N GLN A 64 2.81 0.81 -7.38
CA GLN A 64 1.52 0.74 -6.70
C GLN A 64 0.43 0.52 -7.74
N LEU A 65 -0.22 -0.64 -7.67
CA LEU A 65 -1.27 -1.03 -8.61
C LEU A 65 -2.63 -0.56 -8.09
N GLU A 66 -3.25 0.38 -8.78
CA GLU A 66 -4.54 0.96 -8.40
C GLU A 66 -5.62 -0.12 -8.21
N SER A 67 -6.18 -0.19 -7.00
CA SER A 67 -7.37 -0.99 -6.65
C SER A 67 -7.26 -2.51 -6.89
N GLN A 68 -6.09 -3.11 -7.04
CA GLN A 68 -5.98 -4.50 -7.45
C GLN A 68 -6.03 -5.48 -6.27
N SER A 69 -7.15 -6.19 -6.10
CA SER A 69 -7.22 -7.34 -5.20
C SER A 69 -6.78 -8.66 -5.87
N SER A 70 -6.48 -9.65 -5.04
CA SER A 70 -6.08 -11.01 -5.45
C SER A 70 -7.12 -11.71 -6.34
N ILE A 71 -8.38 -11.28 -6.29
CA ILE A 71 -9.46 -11.82 -7.11
C ILE A 71 -9.21 -11.69 -8.63
N PHE A 72 -8.32 -10.79 -9.04
CA PHE A 72 -7.91 -10.63 -10.44
C PHE A 72 -6.62 -11.41 -10.78
N VAL A 73 -6.01 -12.11 -9.81
CA VAL A 73 -4.75 -12.86 -9.97
C VAL A 73 -5.00 -14.35 -9.86
N GLU A 74 -4.84 -15.08 -10.96
CA GLU A 74 -5.15 -16.52 -11.05
C GLU A 74 -4.35 -17.35 -10.03
N GLU A 75 -3.08 -17.04 -9.82
CA GLU A 75 -2.17 -17.72 -8.89
C GLU A 75 -2.57 -17.59 -7.42
N LEU A 76 -3.41 -16.60 -7.11
CA LEU A 76 -3.98 -16.37 -5.77
C LEU A 76 -5.45 -16.85 -5.67
N GLY A 77 -5.91 -17.67 -6.63
CA GLY A 77 -7.26 -18.18 -6.66
C GLY A 77 -8.29 -17.26 -7.31
N GLY A 78 -7.85 -16.19 -7.96
CA GLY A 78 -8.70 -15.23 -8.66
C GLY A 78 -9.20 -15.71 -10.02
N PHE A 79 -9.88 -14.81 -10.73
CA PHE A 79 -10.44 -15.10 -12.07
C PHE A 79 -9.33 -15.39 -13.08
N LYS A 80 -9.53 -16.47 -13.83
CA LYS A 80 -8.56 -16.90 -14.85
C LYS A 80 -8.43 -15.88 -15.99
N GLY A 81 -7.17 -15.68 -16.40
CA GLY A 81 -6.86 -14.91 -17.58
C GLY A 81 -7.13 -13.41 -17.49
N VAL A 82 -7.39 -12.85 -16.31
CA VAL A 82 -7.50 -11.38 -16.15
C VAL A 82 -6.11 -10.75 -16.22
N THR A 83 -5.15 -11.27 -15.48
CA THR A 83 -3.77 -10.72 -15.39
C THR A 83 -2.71 -11.73 -15.84
N PRO A 84 -2.68 -12.15 -17.13
CA PRO A 84 -1.76 -13.17 -17.63
C PRO A 84 -0.30 -12.72 -17.60
N ARG A 85 -0.01 -11.41 -17.64
CA ARG A 85 1.36 -10.90 -17.53
C ARG A 85 1.88 -11.06 -16.11
N GLN A 86 1.07 -10.75 -15.10
CA GLN A 86 1.43 -11.02 -13.71
C GLN A 86 1.59 -12.52 -13.45
N SER A 87 0.74 -13.38 -14.02
CA SER A 87 0.89 -14.83 -13.96
C SER A 87 2.25 -15.31 -14.51
N GLN A 88 2.74 -14.69 -15.59
CA GLN A 88 4.08 -14.97 -16.11
C GLN A 88 5.16 -14.46 -15.16
N LEU A 89 5.06 -13.23 -14.67
CA LEU A 89 6.04 -12.56 -13.81
C LEU A 89 6.17 -13.25 -12.44
N ILE A 90 5.08 -13.79 -11.91
CA ILE A 90 5.08 -14.56 -10.64
C ILE A 90 6.03 -15.77 -10.70
N ARG A 91 6.20 -16.38 -11.87
CA ARG A 91 7.13 -17.51 -12.04
C ARG A 91 8.60 -17.09 -12.02
N GLU A 92 8.86 -15.81 -12.24
CA GLU A 92 10.20 -15.24 -12.31
C GLU A 92 10.57 -14.47 -11.05
N GLY A 93 9.61 -14.26 -10.13
CA GLY A 93 9.74 -13.37 -8.99
C GLY A 93 9.50 -14.02 -7.64
N ILE A 94 9.45 -13.18 -6.61
CA ILE A 94 9.10 -13.57 -5.25
C ILE A 94 7.67 -13.12 -5.00
N LEU A 95 6.75 -14.08 -4.88
CA LEU A 95 5.34 -13.82 -4.58
C LEU A 95 5.09 -13.92 -3.08
N PHE A 96 4.61 -12.84 -2.47
CA PHE A 96 4.03 -12.88 -1.12
C PHE A 96 2.53 -13.16 -1.27
N GLU A 97 2.10 -14.33 -0.80
CA GLU A 97 0.79 -14.88 -1.12
C GLU A 97 -0.35 -14.36 -0.24
N ASN A 98 -0.05 -13.97 1.00
CA ASN A 98 -1.05 -13.64 2.02
C ASN A 98 -0.89 -12.21 2.53
N VAL A 99 -0.90 -11.24 1.60
CA VAL A 99 -0.80 -9.81 1.91
C VAL A 99 -2.18 -9.19 1.98
N TYR A 100 -2.43 -8.38 3.01
CA TYR A 100 -3.71 -7.71 3.18
C TYR A 100 -3.52 -6.19 3.21
N ALA A 101 -4.24 -5.48 2.32
CA ALA A 101 -4.31 -4.03 2.33
C ALA A 101 -4.97 -3.54 3.61
N ASN A 102 -4.40 -2.51 4.24
CA ASN A 102 -4.92 -2.00 5.51
C ASN A 102 -6.21 -1.21 5.38
N SER A 103 -6.57 -0.79 4.16
CA SER A 103 -7.74 0.04 3.90
C SER A 103 -8.20 -0.09 2.44
N PHE A 104 -9.19 0.70 2.06
CA PHE A 104 -9.92 0.61 0.79
C PHE A 104 -9.84 1.90 -0.05
N ARG A 105 -8.82 2.73 0.16
CA ARG A 105 -8.61 3.98 -0.60
C ARG A 105 -7.14 4.28 -0.79
N THR A 106 -6.81 4.87 -1.94
CA THR A 106 -5.46 5.24 -2.36
C THR A 106 -4.74 6.11 -1.33
N ASP A 107 -5.42 7.11 -0.74
CA ASP A 107 -4.82 8.01 0.25
C ASP A 107 -4.41 7.32 1.57
N ARG A 108 -5.01 6.19 1.90
CA ARG A 108 -4.63 5.35 3.03
C ARG A 108 -3.61 4.29 2.62
N GLY A 109 -3.86 3.60 1.51
CA GLY A 109 -3.01 2.53 1.02
C GLY A 109 -1.61 3.02 0.65
N THR A 110 -1.49 4.19 0.01
CA THR A 110 -0.19 4.82 -0.26
C THR A 110 0.60 5.09 1.03
N VAL A 111 -0.07 5.61 2.07
CA VAL A 111 0.58 5.78 3.39
C VAL A 111 0.94 4.44 4.01
N SER A 112 0.07 3.44 3.89
CA SER A 112 0.34 2.10 4.45
C SER A 112 1.57 1.47 3.78
N ALA A 113 1.68 1.53 2.48
CA ALA A 113 2.81 0.98 1.74
C ALA A 113 4.11 1.77 1.98
N LEU A 114 4.07 3.11 1.88
CA LEU A 114 5.30 3.93 1.87
C LEU A 114 5.75 4.38 3.25
N SER A 115 4.83 4.51 4.22
CA SER A 115 5.12 4.93 5.61
C SER A 115 4.92 3.81 6.63
N GLY A 116 4.54 2.61 6.22
CA GLY A 116 4.28 1.50 7.14
C GLY A 116 3.24 1.85 8.21
N TYR A 117 2.28 2.72 7.90
CA TYR A 117 1.32 3.23 8.88
C TYR A 117 -0.10 2.77 8.55
N LEU A 118 -0.83 2.34 9.57
CA LEU A 118 -2.15 1.73 9.39
C LEU A 118 -3.18 2.69 8.76
N GLY A 119 -3.96 2.17 7.83
CA GLY A 119 -5.16 2.83 7.35
C GLY A 119 -6.24 2.82 8.44
N LEU A 120 -6.63 4.00 8.91
CA LEU A 120 -7.60 4.14 10.00
C LEU A 120 -9.04 4.26 9.48
N PRO A 121 -10.04 3.68 10.17
CA PRO A 121 -11.44 3.69 9.72
C PRO A 121 -12.01 5.08 9.50
N THR A 122 -11.79 6.01 10.42
CA THR A 122 -12.48 7.30 10.44
C THR A 122 -11.69 8.46 9.85
N VAL A 123 -10.37 8.30 9.67
CA VAL A 123 -9.49 9.39 9.22
C VAL A 123 -8.45 8.90 8.23
N SER A 124 -8.19 9.68 7.19
CA SER A 124 -6.99 9.53 6.37
C SER A 124 -5.92 10.49 6.88
N ILE A 125 -4.81 9.94 7.36
CA ILE A 125 -3.71 10.76 7.89
C ILE A 125 -3.06 11.63 6.80
N MET A 126 -3.07 11.18 5.53
CA MET A 126 -2.60 11.96 4.39
C MET A 126 -3.30 13.32 4.30
N LYS A 127 -4.59 13.39 4.66
CA LYS A 127 -5.41 14.62 4.65
C LYS A 127 -5.14 15.54 5.85
N VAL A 128 -4.21 15.16 6.74
CA VAL A 128 -3.85 15.92 7.94
C VAL A 128 -2.35 16.22 7.92
N PRO A 129 -1.90 17.24 7.15
CA PRO A 129 -0.47 17.48 6.91
C PRO A 129 0.37 17.66 8.17
N VAL A 130 -0.20 18.23 9.24
CA VAL A 130 0.50 18.39 10.54
C VAL A 130 0.93 17.06 11.13
N LYS A 131 0.12 16.01 10.95
CA LYS A 131 0.38 14.67 11.46
C LYS A 131 1.11 13.79 10.44
N SER A 132 0.71 13.83 9.15
CA SER A 132 1.34 12.99 8.14
C SER A 132 2.84 13.29 7.93
N ARG A 133 3.27 14.54 8.11
CA ARG A 133 4.69 14.91 8.04
C ARG A 133 5.56 14.29 9.13
N THR A 134 4.97 13.80 10.24
CA THR A 134 5.71 13.16 11.33
C THR A 134 5.86 11.66 11.15
N LEU A 135 5.21 11.08 10.15
CA LEU A 135 5.36 9.66 9.82
C LEU A 135 6.77 9.38 9.28
N PRO A 136 7.34 8.20 9.54
CA PRO A 136 8.51 7.74 8.80
C PRO A 136 8.11 7.44 7.34
N ALA A 137 9.08 7.36 6.43
CA ALA A 137 8.84 6.87 5.08
C ALA A 137 10.07 6.17 4.50
N ILE A 138 9.84 5.17 3.66
CA ILE A 138 10.90 4.46 2.94
C ILE A 138 11.80 5.45 2.19
N SER A 139 11.20 6.42 1.49
CA SER A 139 11.92 7.44 0.72
C SER A 139 12.83 8.32 1.58
N GLU A 140 12.42 8.67 2.81
CA GLU A 140 13.26 9.43 3.75
C GLU A 140 14.47 8.61 4.21
N GLU A 141 14.27 7.32 4.54
CA GLU A 141 15.35 6.45 4.99
C GLU A 141 16.35 6.17 3.85
N LEU A 142 15.87 5.96 2.64
CA LEU A 142 16.71 5.76 1.47
C LEU A 142 17.47 7.04 1.07
N ALA A 143 16.84 8.22 1.17
CA ALA A 143 17.53 9.49 0.91
C ALA A 143 18.70 9.73 1.88
N LYS A 144 18.60 9.30 3.15
CA LYS A 144 19.70 9.40 4.14
C LYS A 144 20.93 8.61 3.73
N VAL A 145 20.76 7.54 2.95
CA VAL A 145 21.85 6.69 2.45
C VAL A 145 22.19 6.93 0.99
N GLY A 146 21.76 8.08 0.43
CA GLY A 146 22.20 8.58 -0.86
C GLY A 146 21.31 8.25 -2.06
N TYR A 147 20.13 7.67 -1.86
CA TYR A 147 19.20 7.44 -2.97
C TYR A 147 18.59 8.73 -3.48
N GLN A 148 18.44 8.85 -4.79
CA GLN A 148 17.54 9.81 -5.41
C GLN A 148 16.11 9.28 -5.36
N THR A 149 15.15 10.13 -5.00
CA THR A 149 13.77 9.71 -4.72
C THR A 149 12.79 10.43 -5.64
N ASP A 150 11.97 9.65 -6.37
CA ASP A 150 10.97 10.19 -7.28
C ASP A 150 9.61 9.51 -7.06
N PHE A 151 8.54 10.27 -7.33
CA PHE A 151 7.19 9.76 -7.42
C PHE A 151 6.60 10.06 -8.79
N PHE A 152 5.98 9.08 -9.43
CA PHE A 152 5.45 9.15 -10.77
C PHE A 152 3.97 8.75 -10.77
N TYR A 153 3.10 9.64 -11.24
CA TYR A 153 1.66 9.43 -11.25
C TYR A 153 1.01 10.15 -12.43
N GLY A 154 0.06 9.51 -13.11
CA GLY A 154 -0.67 10.10 -14.23
C GLY A 154 -1.85 10.99 -13.84
N GLY A 155 -2.21 11.05 -12.56
CA GLY A 155 -3.37 11.80 -12.05
C GLY A 155 -3.02 13.11 -11.34
N ASP A 156 -4.05 13.80 -10.83
CA ASP A 156 -3.90 15.03 -10.04
C ASP A 156 -3.28 14.72 -8.68
N ILE A 157 -2.01 15.04 -8.54
CA ILE A 157 -1.23 14.83 -7.33
C ILE A 157 -1.68 15.70 -6.14
N ASN A 158 -2.52 16.73 -6.36
CA ASN A 158 -3.08 17.55 -5.28
C ASN A 158 -4.29 16.87 -4.62
N PHE A 159 -4.90 15.89 -5.30
CA PHE A 159 -6.01 15.13 -4.75
C PHE A 159 -5.62 14.53 -3.39
N THR A 160 -6.50 14.65 -2.40
CA THR A 160 -6.32 14.14 -1.03
C THR A 160 -5.08 14.60 -0.26
N ASN A 161 -4.45 15.73 -0.67
CA ASN A 161 -3.18 16.25 -0.14
C ASN A 161 -1.95 15.35 -0.44
N MET A 162 -2.01 14.51 -1.46
CA MET A 162 -0.93 13.60 -1.82
C MET A 162 0.39 14.35 -2.05
N LYS A 163 0.38 15.46 -2.80
CA LYS A 163 1.59 16.28 -3.03
C LYS A 163 2.24 16.74 -1.72
N SER A 164 1.44 17.22 -0.77
CA SER A 164 1.95 17.68 0.54
C SER A 164 2.59 16.52 1.31
N TYR A 165 1.97 15.35 1.29
CA TYR A 165 2.51 14.15 1.89
C TYR A 165 3.84 13.75 1.24
N LEU A 166 3.90 13.59 -0.08
CA LEU A 166 5.09 13.16 -0.81
C LEU A 166 6.29 14.11 -0.61
N VAL A 167 6.06 15.42 -0.70
CA VAL A 167 7.10 16.41 -0.42
C VAL A 167 7.62 16.29 1.02
N SER A 168 6.70 16.10 1.99
CA SER A 168 7.09 15.92 3.39
C SER A 168 7.82 14.60 3.65
N LYS A 169 7.70 13.62 2.74
CA LYS A 169 8.36 12.31 2.79
C LYS A 169 9.64 12.25 1.96
N GLY A 170 10.21 13.40 1.60
CA GLY A 170 11.52 13.48 0.99
C GLY A 170 11.59 13.10 -0.48
N TYR A 171 10.46 13.01 -1.18
CA TYR A 171 10.49 12.83 -2.64
C TYR A 171 11.02 14.10 -3.30
N GLN A 172 12.15 13.96 -4.03
CA GLN A 172 12.88 15.06 -4.64
C GLN A 172 12.29 15.49 -5.99
N LYS A 173 11.70 14.53 -6.72
CA LYS A 173 11.02 14.79 -7.99
C LYS A 173 9.63 14.19 -7.96
N LEU A 174 8.65 14.95 -8.41
CA LEU A 174 7.27 14.53 -8.58
C LEU A 174 6.88 14.72 -10.04
N THR A 175 6.37 13.66 -10.68
CA THR A 175 5.75 13.72 -12.01
C THR A 175 4.26 13.48 -11.83
N ALA A 176 3.43 14.34 -12.40
CA ALA A 176 1.98 14.32 -12.27
C ALA A 176 1.31 14.57 -13.65
N ASP A 177 -0.01 14.57 -13.70
CA ASP A 177 -0.80 14.85 -14.90
C ASP A 177 -0.35 16.11 -15.64
N THR A 178 0.00 17.16 -14.90
CA THR A 178 0.45 18.45 -15.46
C THR A 178 1.78 18.39 -16.21
N ASP A 179 2.54 17.32 -16.10
CA ASP A 179 3.78 17.09 -16.85
C ASP A 179 3.55 16.42 -18.21
N PHE A 180 2.28 16.14 -18.54
CA PHE A 180 1.85 15.57 -19.80
C PHE A 180 1.10 16.60 -20.65
N SER A 181 1.02 16.37 -21.97
CA SER A 181 0.24 17.22 -22.85
C SER A 181 -1.26 17.19 -22.52
N LEU A 182 -2.01 18.21 -22.88
CA LEU A 182 -3.46 18.25 -22.65
C LEU A 182 -4.20 17.07 -23.31
N ALA A 183 -3.71 16.55 -24.43
CA ALA A 183 -4.28 15.38 -25.07
C ALA A 183 -4.07 14.12 -24.23
N GLU A 184 -2.87 13.94 -23.67
CA GLU A 184 -2.55 12.83 -22.78
C GLU A 184 -3.31 12.92 -21.45
N GLN A 185 -3.44 14.10 -20.84
CA GLN A 185 -4.22 14.32 -19.61
C GLN A 185 -5.69 13.92 -19.74
N ASN A 186 -6.25 14.03 -20.93
CA ASN A 186 -7.63 13.66 -21.21
C ASN A 186 -7.79 12.22 -21.74
N SER A 187 -6.75 11.39 -21.65
CA SER A 187 -6.83 10.00 -22.09
C SER A 187 -7.62 9.11 -21.13
N ASN A 188 -7.75 9.53 -19.86
CA ASN A 188 -8.55 8.88 -18.82
C ASN A 188 -9.37 9.91 -18.05
N ALA A 189 -10.45 9.49 -17.41
CA ALA A 189 -11.30 10.36 -16.57
C ALA A 189 -10.55 10.98 -15.37
N TRP A 190 -9.48 10.35 -14.91
CA TRP A 190 -8.69 10.78 -13.76
C TRP A 190 -7.30 11.31 -14.13
N GLY A 191 -6.97 11.38 -15.43
CA GLY A 191 -5.69 11.88 -15.91
C GLY A 191 -5.14 11.09 -17.10
N VAL A 192 -3.94 10.58 -17.00
CA VAL A 192 -3.18 9.93 -18.07
C VAL A 192 -3.25 8.41 -17.95
N ASN A 193 -3.59 7.72 -19.03
CA ASN A 193 -3.63 6.25 -19.06
C ASN A 193 -2.26 5.59 -18.78
N ASP A 194 -2.31 4.35 -18.28
CA ASP A 194 -1.13 3.61 -17.84
C ASP A 194 -0.17 3.26 -18.98
N ASP A 195 -0.62 3.10 -20.22
CA ASP A 195 0.26 2.89 -21.38
C ASP A 195 1.18 4.11 -21.61
N ILE A 196 0.61 5.32 -21.55
CA ILE A 196 1.37 6.56 -21.74
C ILE A 196 2.32 6.80 -20.56
N THR A 197 1.82 6.60 -19.33
CA THR A 197 2.63 6.83 -18.13
C THR A 197 3.74 5.82 -17.98
N SER A 198 3.51 4.54 -18.23
CA SER A 198 4.53 3.49 -18.17
C SER A 198 5.62 3.65 -19.25
N ASP A 199 5.24 4.02 -20.47
CA ASP A 199 6.19 4.31 -21.54
C ASP A 199 7.08 5.53 -21.18
N ARG A 200 6.46 6.60 -20.67
CA ARG A 200 7.20 7.79 -20.23
C ARG A 200 8.14 7.47 -19.05
N LEU A 201 7.69 6.66 -18.09
CA LEU A 201 8.51 6.19 -16.98
C LEU A 201 9.70 5.38 -17.48
N LEU A 202 9.47 4.42 -18.37
CA LEU A 202 10.53 3.60 -18.97
C LEU A 202 11.61 4.46 -19.62
N GLU A 203 11.22 5.47 -20.41
CA GLU A 203 12.14 6.40 -21.04
C GLU A 203 12.96 7.21 -20.02
N GLN A 204 12.33 7.67 -18.92
CA GLN A 204 13.04 8.37 -17.84
C GLN A 204 14.02 7.45 -17.11
N LEU A 205 13.64 6.20 -16.85
CA LEU A 205 14.53 5.23 -16.19
C LEU A 205 15.71 4.86 -17.07
N LYS A 206 15.53 4.67 -18.38
CA LYS A 206 16.62 4.40 -19.34
C LYS A 206 17.70 5.47 -19.31
N GLN A 207 17.35 6.75 -19.07
CA GLN A 207 18.31 7.86 -18.95
C GLN A 207 19.24 7.73 -17.74
N ARG A 208 18.94 6.88 -16.77
CA ARG A 208 19.76 6.61 -15.59
C ARG A 208 20.77 5.50 -15.79
N THR A 209 20.81 4.88 -16.97
CA THR A 209 21.79 3.86 -17.29
C THR A 209 23.21 4.41 -17.16
N GLY A 210 24.06 3.74 -16.37
CA GLY A 210 25.45 4.14 -16.13
C GLY A 210 25.62 5.24 -15.08
N THR A 211 24.57 5.57 -14.31
CA THR A 211 24.72 6.42 -13.11
C THR A 211 25.06 5.58 -11.89
N ASP A 212 26.03 6.02 -11.09
CA ASP A 212 26.43 5.33 -9.85
C ASP A 212 25.52 5.63 -8.65
N THR A 213 24.65 6.63 -8.77
CA THR A 213 23.74 7.02 -7.69
C THR A 213 22.51 6.13 -7.69
N PRO A 214 22.26 5.38 -6.61
CA PRO A 214 21.07 4.56 -6.53
C PRO A 214 19.80 5.42 -6.47
N TRP A 215 18.71 4.87 -6.97
CA TRP A 215 17.44 5.59 -7.01
C TRP A 215 16.28 4.74 -6.49
N PHE A 216 15.29 5.43 -5.94
CA PHE A 216 14.02 4.90 -5.48
C PHE A 216 12.90 5.65 -6.19
N THR A 217 12.19 4.96 -7.05
CA THR A 217 11.04 5.51 -7.78
C THR A 217 9.77 4.80 -7.35
N THR A 218 8.73 5.55 -7.00
CA THR A 218 7.39 5.03 -6.80
C THR A 218 6.53 5.42 -8.00
N TYR A 219 5.89 4.44 -8.64
CA TYR A 219 4.93 4.63 -9.71
C TYR A 219 3.55 4.16 -9.24
N LEU A 220 2.57 5.05 -9.28
CA LEU A 220 1.17 4.74 -9.01
C LEU A 220 0.42 4.65 -10.34
N THR A 221 -0.20 3.49 -10.63
CA THR A 221 -1.05 3.30 -11.80
C THR A 221 -2.42 3.95 -11.60
N LEU A 222 -3.20 4.10 -12.67
CA LEU A 222 -4.46 4.85 -12.64
C LEU A 222 -5.61 4.14 -13.37
N SER A 223 -5.31 3.41 -14.44
CA SER A 223 -6.31 3.01 -15.45
C SER A 223 -7.33 1.99 -14.96
N SER A 224 -7.03 1.25 -13.89
CA SER A 224 -7.97 0.35 -13.22
C SER A 224 -8.91 1.06 -12.23
N HIS A 225 -8.91 2.41 -12.19
CA HIS A 225 -9.85 3.21 -11.40
C HIS A 225 -11.21 3.34 -12.10
N GLU A 226 -12.28 3.49 -11.32
CA GLU A 226 -13.62 3.82 -11.83
C GLU A 226 -13.56 5.14 -12.65
N PRO A 227 -14.15 5.24 -13.84
CA PRO A 227 -15.19 4.42 -14.43
C PRO A 227 -14.71 3.23 -15.27
N PHE A 228 -13.45 2.77 -15.17
CA PHE A 228 -12.89 1.61 -15.86
C PHE A 228 -12.89 1.73 -17.39
N GLU A 229 -12.69 2.93 -17.90
CA GLU A 229 -12.63 3.23 -19.33
C GLU A 229 -11.18 3.24 -19.79
N VAL A 230 -10.82 2.25 -20.60
CA VAL A 230 -9.45 2.05 -21.09
C VAL A 230 -9.45 1.82 -22.59
N PRO A 231 -8.40 2.19 -23.34
CA PRO A 231 -8.27 1.95 -24.77
C PRO A 231 -7.88 0.49 -25.06
N TYR A 232 -8.59 -0.45 -24.48
CA TYR A 232 -8.30 -1.88 -24.51
C TYR A 232 -9.59 -2.69 -24.49
N ASN A 233 -9.61 -3.79 -25.20
CA ASN A 233 -10.85 -4.59 -25.36
C ASN A 233 -10.51 -6.08 -25.50
N ARG A 234 -9.86 -6.65 -24.47
CA ARG A 234 -9.54 -8.07 -24.43
C ARG A 234 -10.61 -8.89 -23.75
N LEU A 235 -11.28 -8.33 -22.75
CA LEU A 235 -12.34 -8.96 -21.99
C LEU A 235 -13.66 -8.21 -22.19
N GLU A 236 -14.78 -8.95 -22.19
CA GLU A 236 -16.11 -8.37 -22.38
C GLU A 236 -16.55 -7.49 -21.21
N GLU A 237 -16.25 -7.92 -19.99
CA GLU A 237 -16.60 -7.18 -18.78
C GLU A 237 -15.64 -6.01 -18.55
N LYS A 238 -16.22 -4.82 -18.38
CA LYS A 238 -15.49 -3.55 -18.29
C LYS A 238 -14.48 -3.53 -17.16
N ILE A 239 -14.85 -4.03 -15.95
CA ILE A 239 -14.00 -4.01 -14.78
C ILE A 239 -12.79 -4.94 -14.97
N PRO A 240 -12.96 -6.26 -15.20
CA PRO A 240 -11.82 -7.13 -15.47
C PRO A 240 -10.95 -6.65 -16.66
N ASN A 241 -11.56 -6.03 -17.67
CA ASN A 241 -10.85 -5.51 -18.82
C ASN A 241 -9.92 -4.33 -18.47
N ALA A 242 -10.31 -3.47 -17.52
CA ALA A 242 -9.44 -2.39 -17.03
C ALA A 242 -8.22 -2.94 -16.26
N PHE A 243 -8.42 -3.96 -15.41
CA PHE A 243 -7.30 -4.65 -14.76
C PHE A 243 -6.40 -5.39 -15.76
N ALA A 244 -6.99 -6.00 -16.79
CA ALA A 244 -6.25 -6.63 -17.88
C ALA A 244 -5.40 -5.62 -18.69
N TYR A 245 -5.88 -4.41 -18.82
CA TYR A 245 -5.13 -3.33 -19.46
C TYR A 245 -3.93 -2.88 -18.62
N THR A 246 -4.13 -2.63 -17.32
CA THR A 246 -3.03 -2.29 -16.41
C THR A 246 -1.99 -3.42 -16.34
N ASP A 247 -2.42 -4.69 -16.36
CA ASP A 247 -1.54 -5.86 -16.44
C ASP A 247 -0.65 -5.86 -17.69
N GLU A 248 -1.24 -5.54 -18.86
CA GLU A 248 -0.49 -5.44 -20.11
C GLU A 248 0.52 -4.28 -20.07
N CYS A 249 0.13 -3.11 -19.52
CA CYS A 249 1.03 -1.96 -19.37
C CYS A 249 2.20 -2.29 -18.42
N LEU A 250 1.92 -2.95 -17.29
CA LEU A 250 2.95 -3.43 -16.37
C LEU A 250 3.90 -4.41 -17.05
N GLY A 251 3.36 -5.39 -17.79
CA GLY A 251 4.16 -6.36 -18.52
C GLY A 251 5.12 -5.69 -19.50
N LYS A 252 4.64 -4.72 -20.30
CA LYS A 252 5.48 -3.97 -21.26
C LYS A 252 6.57 -3.15 -20.56
N LEU A 253 6.25 -2.48 -19.45
CA LEU A 253 7.23 -1.75 -18.65
C LEU A 253 8.36 -2.67 -18.19
N ILE A 254 8.01 -3.83 -17.65
CA ILE A 254 9.00 -4.81 -17.15
C ILE A 254 9.81 -5.40 -18.29
N ASP A 255 9.20 -5.76 -19.42
CA ASP A 255 9.91 -6.25 -20.59
C ASP A 255 10.91 -5.20 -21.10
N GLY A 256 10.50 -3.93 -21.19
CA GLY A 256 11.38 -2.83 -21.58
C GLY A 256 12.54 -2.59 -20.61
N LEU A 257 12.35 -2.81 -19.30
CA LEU A 257 13.42 -2.74 -18.30
C LEU A 257 14.37 -3.92 -18.40
N LYS A 258 13.89 -5.14 -18.72
CA LYS A 258 14.72 -6.32 -18.97
C LYS A 258 15.71 -6.13 -20.12
N GLU A 259 15.37 -5.29 -21.08
CA GLU A 259 16.25 -4.97 -22.23
C GLU A 259 17.34 -3.93 -21.89
N THR A 260 17.38 -3.44 -20.65
CA THR A 260 18.35 -2.41 -20.21
C THR A 260 19.38 -2.99 -19.24
N PRO A 261 20.60 -2.41 -19.17
CA PRO A 261 21.58 -2.75 -18.13
C PRO A 261 21.10 -2.46 -16.70
N LEU A 262 20.05 -1.65 -16.52
CA LEU A 262 19.47 -1.37 -15.20
C LEU A 262 18.91 -2.62 -14.53
N TRP A 263 18.48 -3.61 -15.33
CA TRP A 263 17.83 -4.82 -14.85
C TRP A 263 18.66 -5.59 -13.80
N ASP A 264 19.97 -5.66 -14.00
CA ASP A 264 20.85 -6.50 -13.16
C ASP A 264 20.83 -6.10 -11.68
N ASP A 265 20.75 -4.79 -11.40
CA ASP A 265 20.70 -4.23 -10.04
C ASP A 265 19.34 -3.67 -9.67
N LEU A 266 18.30 -4.02 -10.41
CA LEU A 266 16.94 -3.51 -10.18
C LEU A 266 16.12 -4.44 -9.29
N LEU A 267 15.51 -3.86 -8.27
CA LEU A 267 14.41 -4.44 -7.51
C LEU A 267 13.11 -3.74 -7.89
N ILE A 268 12.14 -4.49 -8.40
CA ILE A 268 10.78 -4.01 -8.63
C ILE A 268 9.87 -4.62 -7.57
N VAL A 269 9.11 -3.79 -6.87
CA VAL A 269 8.10 -4.19 -5.90
C VAL A 269 6.74 -3.78 -6.43
N CYS A 270 5.96 -4.73 -6.92
CA CYS A 270 4.57 -4.52 -7.31
C CYS A 270 3.67 -4.78 -6.10
N ILE A 271 2.91 -3.80 -5.66
CA ILE A 271 1.96 -3.91 -4.56
C ILE A 271 0.77 -2.99 -4.82
N PRO A 272 -0.49 -3.47 -4.70
CA PRO A 272 -1.65 -2.61 -4.79
C PRO A 272 -1.70 -1.56 -3.67
N ASP A 273 -2.27 -0.40 -3.96
CA ASP A 273 -2.59 0.60 -2.93
C ASP A 273 -3.73 0.13 -2.03
N HIS A 274 -4.75 -0.51 -2.60
CA HIS A 274 -5.83 -1.21 -1.88
C HIS A 274 -6.46 -2.29 -2.76
N GLY A 275 -7.37 -3.07 -2.19
CA GLY A 275 -8.15 -4.04 -2.93
C GLY A 275 -9.47 -3.45 -3.46
N PHE A 276 -10.11 -4.19 -4.34
CA PHE A 276 -11.38 -3.84 -4.98
C PHE A 276 -12.43 -4.94 -4.80
N CYS A 277 -13.66 -4.52 -4.49
CA CYS A 277 -14.80 -5.43 -4.34
C CYS A 277 -15.37 -5.82 -5.71
N TYR A 278 -15.18 -7.08 -6.09
CA TYR A 278 -15.71 -7.62 -7.34
C TYR A 278 -16.20 -9.07 -7.13
N PRO A 279 -17.37 -9.51 -7.70
CA PRO A 279 -18.32 -8.67 -8.47
C PRO A 279 -18.93 -7.52 -7.65
N GLN A 280 -19.35 -6.46 -8.34
CA GLN A 280 -19.98 -5.33 -7.66
C GLN A 280 -21.20 -5.78 -6.84
N GLY A 281 -21.30 -5.29 -5.61
CA GLY A 281 -22.35 -5.67 -4.67
C GLY A 281 -22.09 -6.99 -3.92
N ALA A 282 -20.95 -7.65 -4.12
CA ALA A 282 -20.52 -8.74 -3.27
C ALA A 282 -20.27 -8.24 -1.84
N THR A 283 -20.56 -9.11 -0.86
CA THR A 283 -20.34 -8.78 0.54
C THR A 283 -18.94 -9.20 0.96
N ASP A 284 -18.12 -8.26 1.37
CA ASP A 284 -16.84 -8.55 2.01
C ASP A 284 -17.10 -9.00 3.46
N ARG A 285 -17.10 -10.30 3.68
CA ARG A 285 -17.37 -10.87 5.01
C ARG A 285 -16.12 -11.04 5.85
N GLY A 286 -15.02 -11.41 5.23
CA GLY A 286 -13.77 -11.73 5.93
C GLY A 286 -12.55 -10.99 5.41
N GLY A 287 -12.71 -9.87 4.70
CA GLY A 287 -11.60 -9.13 4.09
C GLY A 287 -11.07 -9.76 2.80
N GLU A 288 -11.91 -10.49 2.08
CA GLU A 288 -11.54 -11.13 0.81
C GLU A 288 -11.04 -10.11 -0.21
N PHE A 289 -11.63 -8.90 -0.20
CA PHE A 289 -11.22 -7.83 -1.09
C PHE A 289 -10.00 -7.05 -0.59
N SER A 290 -9.64 -7.20 0.68
CA SER A 290 -8.39 -6.66 1.23
C SER A 290 -7.19 -7.54 0.91
N HIS A 291 -7.40 -8.80 0.47
CA HIS A 291 -6.32 -9.66 0.00
C HIS A 291 -5.76 -9.13 -1.32
N ILE A 292 -4.47 -8.78 -1.34
CA ILE A 292 -3.78 -8.16 -2.47
C ILE A 292 -2.52 -8.96 -2.83
N PRO A 293 -2.07 -8.96 -4.11
CA PRO A 293 -0.78 -9.53 -4.47
C PRO A 293 0.36 -8.60 -4.02
N MET A 294 1.51 -9.17 -3.63
CA MET A 294 2.77 -8.44 -3.62
C MET A 294 3.83 -9.28 -4.33
N LEU A 295 4.45 -8.70 -5.35
CA LEU A 295 5.41 -9.39 -6.21
C LEU A 295 6.71 -8.60 -6.28
N TRP A 296 7.83 -9.25 -5.94
CA TRP A 296 9.17 -8.69 -6.10
C TRP A 296 9.85 -9.32 -7.31
N LEU A 297 10.43 -8.48 -8.17
CA LEU A 297 11.04 -8.83 -9.44
C LEU A 297 12.39 -8.13 -9.63
N GLY A 298 13.10 -8.49 -10.67
CA GLY A 298 14.31 -7.82 -11.10
C GLY A 298 15.57 -8.64 -10.90
N GLY A 299 16.66 -8.21 -11.51
CA GLY A 299 17.94 -8.89 -11.42
C GLY A 299 18.56 -8.89 -10.03
N ALA A 300 18.13 -7.98 -9.15
CA ALA A 300 18.58 -7.91 -7.77
C ALA A 300 18.07 -9.05 -6.88
N ILE A 301 16.99 -9.77 -7.24
CA ILE A 301 16.54 -10.93 -6.48
C ILE A 301 17.46 -12.15 -6.70
N LYS A 302 17.63 -12.98 -5.67
CA LYS A 302 18.47 -14.19 -5.75
C LYS A 302 17.83 -15.27 -6.61
N GLU A 303 16.58 -15.61 -6.30
CA GLU A 303 15.81 -16.66 -6.96
C GLU A 303 14.31 -16.44 -6.78
N PRO A 304 13.49 -16.95 -7.70
CA PRO A 304 12.05 -16.95 -7.54
C PRO A 304 11.63 -17.82 -6.34
N MET A 305 10.63 -17.35 -5.58
CA MET A 305 10.08 -18.12 -4.46
C MET A 305 8.68 -17.64 -4.07
N ARG A 306 8.04 -18.37 -3.17
CA ARG A 306 6.76 -17.99 -2.54
C ARG A 306 6.95 -17.79 -1.04
N VAL A 307 6.35 -16.72 -0.53
CA VAL A 307 6.29 -16.40 0.90
C VAL A 307 4.83 -16.48 1.33
N ASP A 308 4.48 -17.49 2.12
CA ASP A 308 3.11 -17.81 2.53
C ASP A 308 2.68 -17.18 3.86
N LYS A 309 3.53 -16.36 4.46
CA LYS A 309 3.25 -15.70 5.74
C LYS A 309 2.13 -14.67 5.59
N ILE A 310 1.15 -14.72 6.50
CA ILE A 310 0.12 -13.67 6.61
C ILE A 310 0.79 -12.37 7.01
N MET A 311 0.56 -11.31 6.27
CA MET A 311 1.16 -9.99 6.50
C MET A 311 0.24 -8.84 6.11
N ASN A 312 0.53 -7.69 6.63
CA ASN A 312 -0.09 -6.44 6.24
C ASN A 312 0.67 -5.75 5.10
N GLN A 313 -0.02 -4.91 4.35
CA GLN A 313 0.58 -3.98 3.40
C GLN A 313 1.63 -3.08 4.08
N THR A 314 1.41 -2.65 5.33
CA THR A 314 2.37 -1.87 6.11
C THR A 314 3.71 -2.59 6.33
N ASP A 315 3.71 -3.92 6.34
CA ASP A 315 4.92 -4.73 6.58
C ASP A 315 5.92 -4.64 5.42
N MET A 316 5.51 -4.13 4.25
CA MET A 316 6.41 -3.87 3.13
C MET A 316 7.57 -2.95 3.54
N ALA A 317 7.32 -1.89 4.30
CA ALA A 317 8.35 -0.92 4.66
C ALA A 317 9.50 -1.57 5.48
N ALA A 318 9.18 -2.23 6.57
CA ALA A 318 10.19 -2.90 7.41
C ALA A 318 10.86 -4.08 6.68
N THR A 319 10.10 -4.81 5.86
CA THR A 319 10.65 -5.93 5.08
C THR A 319 11.65 -5.44 4.04
N LEU A 320 11.30 -4.39 3.28
CA LEU A 320 12.20 -3.81 2.30
C LEU A 320 13.47 -3.23 2.96
N LEU A 321 13.31 -2.39 3.98
CA LEU A 321 14.45 -1.79 4.68
C LEU A 321 15.35 -2.86 5.33
N GLY A 322 14.75 -3.91 5.89
CA GLY A 322 15.49 -5.05 6.43
C GLY A 322 16.34 -5.78 5.39
N GLN A 323 15.87 -5.91 4.13
CA GLN A 323 16.65 -6.46 3.02
C GLN A 323 17.85 -5.58 2.64
N LEU A 324 17.73 -4.28 2.86
CA LEU A 324 18.81 -3.32 2.59
C LEU A 324 19.77 -3.15 3.78
N GLY A 325 19.52 -3.83 4.90
CA GLY A 325 20.30 -3.70 6.13
C GLY A 325 20.11 -2.36 6.85
N LEU A 326 19.00 -1.67 6.58
CA LEU A 326 18.67 -0.38 7.18
C LEU A 326 17.79 -0.55 8.43
N ASP A 327 17.87 0.42 9.34
CA ASP A 327 17.00 0.47 10.51
C ASP A 327 15.55 0.79 10.09
N TYR A 328 14.62 0.06 10.66
CA TYR A 328 13.18 0.24 10.46
C TYR A 328 12.41 0.37 11.79
N SER A 329 13.10 0.58 12.88
CA SER A 329 12.50 0.67 14.22
C SER A 329 11.54 1.86 14.39
N MET A 330 11.69 2.89 13.54
CA MET A 330 10.80 4.06 13.51
C MET A 330 9.42 3.78 12.88
N PHE A 331 9.18 2.60 12.30
CA PHE A 331 7.91 2.23 11.68
C PHE A 331 7.06 1.39 12.65
N PRO A 332 6.24 1.99 13.53
CA PRO A 332 5.63 1.31 14.68
C PRO A 332 4.60 0.23 14.31
N PHE A 333 4.04 0.29 13.08
CA PHE A 333 3.03 -0.65 12.60
C PHE A 333 3.52 -1.46 11.39
N SER A 334 4.83 -1.56 11.20
CA SER A 334 5.46 -2.32 10.14
C SER A 334 6.40 -3.36 10.72
N ARG A 335 6.30 -4.59 10.23
CA ARG A 335 7.11 -5.73 10.70
C ARG A 335 7.91 -6.30 9.54
N ASN A 336 9.15 -6.68 9.79
CA ASN A 336 9.93 -7.40 8.80
C ASN A 336 9.51 -8.88 8.77
N VAL A 337 8.75 -9.28 7.76
CA VAL A 337 8.20 -10.64 7.65
C VAL A 337 9.25 -11.71 7.39
N LEU A 338 10.46 -11.32 6.97
CA LEU A 338 11.59 -12.20 6.72
C LEU A 338 12.52 -12.31 7.93
N SER A 339 12.23 -11.60 9.02
CA SER A 339 12.99 -11.67 10.25
C SER A 339 12.57 -12.88 11.10
N GLU A 340 13.52 -13.44 11.86
CA GLU A 340 13.22 -14.43 12.90
C GLU A 340 12.30 -13.88 14.01
N SER A 341 12.24 -12.56 14.19
CA SER A 341 11.31 -11.92 15.12
C SER A 341 9.85 -11.92 14.65
N TYR A 342 9.58 -12.31 13.40
CA TYR A 342 8.22 -12.44 12.86
C TYR A 342 7.56 -13.76 13.29
N VAL A 343 7.32 -13.89 14.59
CA VAL A 343 6.84 -15.14 15.21
C VAL A 343 5.32 -15.28 15.19
N TYR A 344 4.60 -14.17 15.02
CA TYR A 344 3.14 -14.16 14.99
C TYR A 344 2.59 -13.50 13.71
N PRO A 345 2.41 -14.28 12.61
CA PRO A 345 1.85 -13.77 11.38
C PRO A 345 0.37 -13.38 11.54
N PHE A 346 0.03 -12.15 11.21
CA PHE A 346 -1.33 -11.66 11.23
C PHE A 346 -1.53 -10.52 10.22
N ALA A 347 -2.79 -10.20 9.93
CA ALA A 347 -3.20 -9.01 9.21
C ALA A 347 -4.31 -8.26 9.97
N PHE A 348 -4.24 -6.93 9.90
CA PHE A 348 -5.26 -6.01 10.40
C PHE A 348 -5.67 -5.09 9.25
N TYR A 349 -6.97 -4.95 8.99
CA TYR A 349 -7.49 -4.09 7.95
C TYR A 349 -8.82 -3.48 8.34
N SER A 350 -9.17 -2.36 7.70
CA SER A 350 -10.39 -1.61 8.00
C SER A 350 -11.12 -1.19 6.73
N SER A 351 -12.45 -1.27 6.76
CA SER A 351 -13.33 -0.80 5.70
C SER A 351 -14.55 -0.11 6.31
N GLY A 352 -14.74 1.18 6.03
CA GLY A 352 -15.83 1.96 6.63
C GLY A 352 -15.75 2.00 8.15
N SER A 353 -16.76 1.45 8.85
CA SER A 353 -16.77 1.35 10.31
C SER A 353 -16.29 0.00 10.85
N VAL A 354 -15.89 -0.90 9.97
CA VAL A 354 -15.47 -2.26 10.36
C VAL A 354 -13.96 -2.36 10.36
N PHE A 355 -13.37 -2.97 11.40
CA PHE A 355 -12.03 -3.52 11.32
C PHE A 355 -12.08 -5.05 11.36
N ALA A 356 -11.06 -5.68 10.83
CA ALA A 356 -10.86 -7.12 10.92
C ALA A 356 -9.43 -7.45 11.36
N PHE A 357 -9.32 -8.52 12.14
CA PHE A 357 -8.06 -9.15 12.52
C PHE A 357 -8.05 -10.58 12.02
N ARG A 358 -7.01 -10.94 11.30
CA ARG A 358 -6.79 -12.27 10.70
C ARG A 358 -5.45 -12.86 11.14
N ASP A 359 -5.47 -14.11 11.55
CA ASP A 359 -4.28 -14.93 11.80
C ASP A 359 -4.47 -16.35 11.27
N SER A 360 -3.57 -17.27 11.58
CA SER A 360 -3.65 -18.69 11.17
C SER A 360 -4.87 -19.42 11.73
N THR A 361 -5.55 -18.90 12.74
CA THR A 361 -6.74 -19.50 13.36
C THR A 361 -8.05 -19.01 12.72
N GLY A 362 -7.99 -17.97 11.89
CA GLY A 362 -9.17 -17.45 11.20
C GLY A 362 -9.24 -15.91 11.19
N VAL A 363 -10.45 -15.38 11.05
CA VAL A 363 -10.72 -13.94 11.00
C VAL A 363 -11.84 -13.57 11.96
N SER A 364 -11.71 -12.42 12.62
CA SER A 364 -12.79 -11.78 13.39
C SER A 364 -12.90 -10.31 12.97
N ALA A 365 -14.11 -9.88 12.62
CA ALA A 365 -14.43 -8.52 12.22
C ALA A 365 -15.45 -7.88 13.16
N TYR A 366 -15.25 -6.59 13.42
CA TYR A 366 -16.04 -5.83 14.38
C TYR A 366 -16.50 -4.50 13.79
N ASP A 367 -17.80 -4.22 13.88
CA ASP A 367 -18.36 -2.93 13.49
C ASP A 367 -18.31 -1.97 14.69
N ILE A 368 -17.47 -0.96 14.58
CA ILE A 368 -17.22 0.04 15.61
C ILE A 368 -18.46 0.91 15.89
N LYS A 369 -19.27 1.20 14.86
CA LYS A 369 -20.47 2.03 14.98
C LYS A 369 -21.64 1.27 15.57
N ALA A 370 -21.81 0.02 15.15
CA ALA A 370 -22.86 -0.87 15.65
C ALA A 370 -22.49 -1.49 16.99
N ASP A 371 -21.21 -1.38 17.40
CA ASP A 371 -20.66 -1.97 18.63
C ASP A 371 -20.93 -3.48 18.74
N CYS A 372 -20.68 -4.19 17.63
CA CYS A 372 -20.92 -5.62 17.56
C CYS A 372 -19.95 -6.35 16.62
N ILE A 373 -19.85 -7.65 16.84
CA ILE A 373 -19.15 -8.56 15.93
C ILE A 373 -19.94 -8.62 14.61
N SER A 374 -19.28 -8.31 13.49
CA SER A 374 -19.89 -8.36 12.15
C SER A 374 -19.63 -9.68 11.44
N TYR A 375 -18.50 -10.34 11.72
CA TYR A 375 -18.14 -11.60 11.11
C TYR A 375 -17.06 -12.35 11.90
N GLU A 376 -17.14 -13.68 11.96
CA GLU A 376 -16.11 -14.56 12.50
C GLU A 376 -16.08 -15.89 11.74
N GLU A 377 -14.88 -16.37 11.44
CA GLU A 377 -14.65 -17.64 10.77
C GLU A 377 -13.30 -18.25 11.23
N PRO A 378 -13.15 -19.58 11.39
CA PRO A 378 -14.21 -20.60 11.34
C PRO A 378 -15.08 -20.62 12.62
N SER A 379 -14.67 -19.92 13.67
CA SER A 379 -15.36 -19.85 14.96
C SER A 379 -15.09 -18.52 15.66
N ALA A 380 -15.95 -18.20 16.62
CA ALA A 380 -15.76 -17.04 17.50
C ALA A 380 -14.41 -17.12 18.24
N SER A 381 -13.74 -15.94 18.36
CA SER A 381 -12.49 -15.81 19.09
C SER A 381 -12.38 -14.44 19.74
N GLU A 382 -12.57 -14.41 21.05
CA GLU A 382 -12.37 -13.21 21.85
C GLU A 382 -10.93 -12.70 21.74
N GLU A 383 -9.97 -13.62 21.64
CA GLU A 383 -8.54 -13.29 21.51
C GLU A 383 -8.24 -12.54 20.20
N ARG A 384 -8.79 -12.98 19.05
CA ARG A 384 -8.65 -12.25 17.78
C ARG A 384 -9.27 -10.86 17.86
N LEU A 385 -10.47 -10.74 18.46
CA LEU A 385 -11.13 -9.46 18.65
C LEU A 385 -10.31 -8.51 19.53
N ASN A 386 -9.78 -9.01 20.64
CA ASN A 386 -8.98 -8.20 21.57
C ASN A 386 -7.67 -7.74 20.92
N ARG A 387 -7.00 -8.57 20.11
CA ARG A 387 -5.85 -8.17 19.29
C ARG A 387 -6.20 -7.06 18.31
N GLY A 388 -7.30 -7.19 17.60
CA GLY A 388 -7.77 -6.16 16.67
C GLY A 388 -8.11 -4.84 17.37
N LYS A 389 -8.79 -4.90 18.51
CA LYS A 389 -9.10 -3.72 19.34
C LYS A 389 -7.82 -3.05 19.87
N ALA A 390 -6.85 -3.83 20.34
CA ALA A 390 -5.57 -3.31 20.83
C ALA A 390 -4.80 -2.58 19.73
N ILE A 391 -4.74 -3.13 18.50
CA ILE A 391 -4.12 -2.46 17.35
C ILE A 391 -4.83 -1.15 17.05
N LEU A 392 -6.15 -1.16 16.96
CA LEU A 392 -6.96 0.03 16.66
C LEU A 392 -6.72 1.12 17.70
N GLN A 393 -6.80 0.77 19.00
CA GLN A 393 -6.59 1.70 20.10
C GLN A 393 -5.16 2.27 20.07
N SER A 394 -4.13 1.43 19.91
CA SER A 394 -2.74 1.89 19.76
C SER A 394 -2.53 2.84 18.60
N ALA A 395 -3.17 2.57 17.45
CA ALA A 395 -3.04 3.42 16.27
C ALA A 395 -3.69 4.80 16.45
N TYR A 396 -4.82 4.88 17.17
CA TYR A 396 -5.44 6.16 17.50
C TYR A 396 -4.72 6.92 18.62
N ASP A 397 -4.08 6.21 19.57
CA ASP A 397 -3.21 6.82 20.57
C ASP A 397 -1.95 7.43 19.91
N ASP A 398 -1.30 6.67 19.02
CA ASP A 398 -0.18 7.18 18.24
C ASP A 398 -0.59 8.38 17.38
N LEU A 399 -1.71 8.29 16.67
CA LEU A 399 -2.24 9.42 15.89
C LEU A 399 -2.51 10.66 16.76
N GLY A 400 -3.04 10.48 17.96
CA GLY A 400 -3.30 11.56 18.93
C GLY A 400 -2.02 12.26 19.35
N ASN A 401 -0.96 11.50 19.60
CA ASN A 401 0.33 11.97 20.09
C ASN A 401 1.21 12.62 19.01
N ARG A 402 0.94 12.35 17.73
CA ARG A 402 1.59 13.04 16.60
C ARG A 402 1.05 14.46 16.47
#